data_1527865922b405e9b76c275b25f0e293
#
_entry.id   1527865922b405e9b76c275b25f0e293
#
_cell.length_a   1.000
_cell.length_b   1.000
_cell.length_c   1.000
_cell.angle_alpha   90.00
_cell.angle_beta   90.00
_cell.angle_gamma   90.00
#
_symmetry.space_group_name_H-M   'P 1'
#
loop_
_entity.id
_entity.type
_entity.pdbx_description
1 polymer ?
#
loop_
_entity_poly.entity_id
_entity_poly.type
_entity_poly.pdbx_seq_one_letter_code
_entity_poly.pdbx_strand_id
1 'polypeptide(L)'
;MKRRMFPLFLRLLILMAAGPGVVRNLSEADPADAVPAVIKRTKGGEKWETKIDYADMDNWLAVGDAGKDVDVIYFYPTAYNKESVDAPDVSDIDDAGMRAGAQTVFEVQASVFAEDCNIYAPYYRQVSAEYALTLSEQDTTEFLRYSASQDPSSALDYYFEHCNNGKPFILAGHSQGSQIITQLLSGYMKEHPQYYKKMIAAYVIGYSVTGKYLAENPHLHFAERADDIGVIISYNTEGPGNNGKHNAVVTEGAVSINPLNWKRDTTYAGVLENLGSLNTEGELVEGFADAQLDLERGVVVCSTADKSLYAIPALAEDLFGPESYHGHDYGLYYANLQENVKTRIRALINRTDA
;
A
#
# COMPACT_ATOMS: atom_id res chain seq x y z
N MET A 1 21.89 -19.61 -18.25
CA MET A 1 22.57 -18.84 -17.20
C MET A 1 21.49 -18.43 -16.21
N LYS A 2 21.33 -19.14 -15.10
CA LYS A 2 20.34 -18.81 -14.04
C LYS A 2 20.90 -17.63 -13.24
N ARG A 3 20.35 -16.42 -13.44
CA ARG A 3 20.64 -15.29 -12.57
C ARG A 3 19.99 -15.55 -11.20
N ARG A 4 20.79 -15.66 -10.17
CA ARG A 4 20.34 -15.67 -8.78
C ARG A 4 19.78 -14.29 -8.45
N MET A 5 18.44 -14.15 -8.40
CA MET A 5 17.73 -12.91 -8.03
C MET A 5 17.60 -12.71 -6.50
N PHE A 6 18.29 -13.50 -5.70
CA PHE A 6 18.03 -13.65 -4.26
C PHE A 6 18.63 -12.62 -3.29
N PRO A 7 19.52 -11.68 -3.61
CA PRO A 7 19.93 -10.70 -2.60
C PRO A 7 19.16 -9.36 -2.63
N LEU A 8 18.28 -9.10 -3.60
CA LEU A 8 17.64 -7.77 -3.74
C LEU A 8 16.42 -7.59 -2.82
N PHE A 9 15.64 -8.65 -2.56
CA PHE A 9 14.50 -8.60 -1.63
C PHE A 9 14.91 -8.27 -0.18
N LEU A 10 16.13 -8.61 0.21
CA LEU A 10 16.62 -8.42 1.57
C LEU A 10 16.91 -6.96 1.93
N ARG A 11 17.05 -6.07 0.95
CA ARG A 11 17.36 -4.65 1.18
C ARG A 11 16.11 -3.74 1.18
N LEU A 12 14.94 -4.26 0.77
CA LEU A 12 13.75 -3.46 0.51
C LEU A 12 12.78 -3.34 1.69
N LEU A 13 13.09 -3.92 2.85
CA LEU A 13 12.07 -4.22 3.87
C LEU A 13 12.14 -3.35 5.13
N ILE A 14 12.74 -2.18 5.08
CA ILE A 14 12.81 -1.33 6.27
C ILE A 14 11.99 -0.07 6.04
N LEU A 15 10.72 -0.07 6.46
CA LEU A 15 10.02 1.16 6.85
C LEU A 15 8.68 0.93 7.54
N MET A 16 8.50 1.55 8.63
CA MET A 16 7.50 2.43 9.20
C MET A 16 7.04 2.05 10.59
N ALA A 17 7.34 2.90 11.54
CA ALA A 17 6.61 3.02 12.80
C ALA A 17 6.00 4.41 12.89
N ALA A 18 4.69 4.51 12.76
CA ALA A 18 3.95 5.68 13.24
C ALA A 18 2.66 5.21 13.89
N GLY A 19 2.58 5.36 15.20
CA GLY A 19 1.37 5.15 15.98
C GLY A 19 0.25 6.15 15.60
N PRO A 20 -1.00 5.95 16.07
CA PRO A 20 -2.13 6.78 15.72
C PRO A 20 -1.99 8.19 16.30
N GLY A 21 -1.65 9.14 15.44
CA GLY A 21 -1.58 10.56 15.79
C GLY A 21 -2.94 11.10 16.23
N VAL A 22 -2.94 11.83 17.33
CA VAL A 22 -4.07 12.62 17.80
C VAL A 22 -4.31 13.76 16.80
N VAL A 23 -5.34 13.61 15.97
CA VAL A 23 -5.84 14.72 15.16
C VAL A 23 -6.51 15.72 16.07
N ARG A 24 -5.82 16.80 16.38
CA ARG A 24 -6.49 18.00 16.89
C ARG A 24 -7.21 18.66 15.74
N ASN A 25 -8.51 18.92 15.94
CA ASN A 25 -9.29 19.82 15.10
C ASN A 25 -8.55 21.17 15.01
N LEU A 26 -7.92 21.42 13.89
CA LEU A 26 -7.47 22.74 13.50
C LEU A 26 -8.56 23.30 12.56
N SER A 27 -9.54 23.98 13.19
CA SER A 27 -10.37 24.96 12.50
C SER A 27 -9.53 26.21 12.31
N GLU A 28 -9.49 26.71 11.11
CA GLU A 28 -9.07 27.99 10.58
C GLU A 28 -7.83 27.94 9.68
N ALA A 29 -8.10 28.30 8.42
CA ALA A 29 -7.18 28.77 7.38
C ALA A 29 -5.83 28.03 7.34
N ASP A 30 -5.86 26.85 6.74
CA ASP A 30 -4.64 26.20 6.29
C ASP A 30 -4.08 27.00 5.10
N PRO A 31 -2.92 27.62 5.20
CA PRO A 31 -2.22 28.05 4.00
C PRO A 31 -1.74 26.74 3.34
N ALA A 32 -2.52 26.23 2.38
CA ALA A 32 -2.23 25.01 1.63
C ALA A 32 -0.86 25.00 0.93
N ASP A 33 -0.09 26.10 1.06
CA ASP A 33 1.19 26.34 0.41
C ASP A 33 2.40 26.41 1.36
N ALA A 34 2.22 26.26 2.67
CA ALA A 34 3.36 26.35 3.57
C ALA A 34 4.08 25.01 3.73
N VAL A 35 5.29 24.91 3.20
CA VAL A 35 6.16 23.74 3.40
C VAL A 35 6.35 23.46 4.90
N PRO A 36 5.99 22.26 5.39
CA PRO A 36 6.08 21.91 6.80
C PRO A 36 7.50 22.00 7.37
N ALA A 37 7.59 22.23 8.68
CA ALA A 37 8.89 22.32 9.35
C ALA A 37 9.69 21.01 9.25
N VAL A 38 9.03 19.87 9.29
CA VAL A 38 9.67 18.56 9.11
C VAL A 38 10.32 18.45 7.74
N ILE A 39 9.65 18.91 6.68
CA ILE A 39 10.20 18.91 5.33
C ILE A 39 11.43 19.81 5.23
N LYS A 40 11.36 21.03 5.79
CA LYS A 40 12.46 22.02 5.75
C LYS A 40 13.74 21.53 6.42
N ARG A 41 13.64 20.68 7.43
CA ARG A 41 14.82 20.12 8.13
C ARG A 41 15.27 18.76 7.57
N THR A 42 14.47 18.14 6.71
CA THR A 42 14.82 16.88 6.05
C THR A 42 15.90 17.14 4.99
N LYS A 43 16.96 16.35 5.00
CA LYS A 43 18.03 16.46 3.99
C LYS A 43 17.48 16.05 2.62
N GLY A 44 17.43 16.97 1.69
CA GLY A 44 16.77 16.80 0.39
C GLY A 44 15.29 17.15 0.40
N GLY A 45 14.75 17.71 1.50
CA GLY A 45 13.35 18.13 1.58
C GLY A 45 12.98 19.25 0.61
N GLU A 46 13.97 20.06 0.20
CA GLU A 46 13.82 21.10 -0.85
C GLU A 46 13.41 20.53 -2.20
N LYS A 47 13.64 19.24 -2.46
CA LYS A 47 13.22 18.58 -3.69
C LYS A 47 11.70 18.66 -3.92
N TRP A 48 10.91 18.67 -2.85
CA TRP A 48 9.46 18.83 -2.95
C TRP A 48 8.97 20.24 -3.29
N GLU A 49 9.85 21.24 -3.31
CA GLU A 49 9.50 22.59 -3.80
C GLU A 49 9.29 22.60 -5.33
N THR A 50 9.85 21.61 -6.03
CA THR A 50 9.66 21.42 -7.48
C THR A 50 8.57 20.38 -7.73
N LYS A 51 7.53 20.78 -8.47
CA LYS A 51 6.47 19.84 -8.89
C LYS A 51 7.01 18.89 -9.96
N ILE A 52 6.60 17.64 -9.87
CA ILE A 52 6.87 16.63 -10.90
C ILE A 52 5.86 16.79 -12.03
N ASP A 53 6.34 16.80 -13.27
CA ASP A 53 5.49 16.84 -14.47
C ASP A 53 5.10 15.43 -14.90
N TYR A 54 3.89 15.02 -14.60
CA TYR A 54 3.37 13.70 -14.99
C TYR A 54 2.86 13.65 -16.44
N ALA A 55 2.98 14.74 -17.22
CA ALA A 55 2.88 14.67 -18.67
C ALA A 55 4.13 14.02 -19.30
N ASP A 56 5.25 14.02 -18.57
CA ASP A 56 6.42 13.22 -18.91
C ASP A 56 6.22 11.76 -18.51
N MET A 57 6.13 10.88 -19.52
CA MET A 57 5.91 9.46 -19.32
C MET A 57 7.08 8.76 -18.60
N ASP A 58 8.27 9.36 -18.59
CA ASP A 58 9.42 8.85 -17.82
C ASP A 58 9.18 8.93 -16.30
N ASN A 59 8.20 9.72 -15.85
CA ASN A 59 7.78 9.79 -14.44
C ASN A 59 6.73 8.74 -14.06
N TRP A 60 6.49 7.77 -14.94
CA TRP A 60 5.62 6.62 -14.70
C TRP A 60 6.41 5.31 -14.79
N LEU A 61 6.19 4.43 -13.83
CA LEU A 61 6.64 3.04 -13.86
C LEU A 61 5.79 2.23 -14.85
N ALA A 62 4.48 2.53 -14.89
CA ALA A 62 3.57 1.95 -15.86
C ALA A 62 2.48 2.95 -16.24
N VAL A 63 2.15 2.97 -17.54
CA VAL A 63 1.00 3.70 -18.09
C VAL A 63 0.14 2.69 -18.83
N GLY A 64 -1.06 2.45 -18.30
CA GLY A 64 -1.99 1.45 -18.83
C GLY A 64 -2.37 1.73 -20.28
N ASP A 65 -2.58 0.68 -21.04
CA ASP A 65 -3.24 0.79 -22.33
C ASP A 65 -4.76 0.99 -22.15
N ALA A 66 -5.49 1.36 -23.19
CA ALA A 66 -6.94 1.58 -23.11
C ALA A 66 -7.76 0.28 -23.26
N GLY A 67 -7.12 -0.90 -23.19
CA GLY A 67 -7.74 -2.18 -23.57
C GLY A 67 -8.71 -2.77 -22.54
N LYS A 68 -8.68 -2.29 -21.27
CA LYS A 68 -9.56 -2.77 -20.18
C LYS A 68 -10.57 -1.69 -19.78
N ASP A 69 -11.69 -2.13 -19.22
CA ASP A 69 -12.77 -1.23 -18.78
C ASP A 69 -12.54 -0.64 -17.38
N VAL A 70 -11.60 -1.19 -16.63
CA VAL A 70 -11.24 -0.76 -15.28
C VAL A 70 -9.76 -0.44 -15.22
N ASP A 71 -9.41 0.60 -14.48
CA ASP A 71 -8.02 0.99 -14.24
C ASP A 71 -7.61 0.64 -12.80
N VAL A 72 -6.32 0.38 -12.57
CA VAL A 72 -5.73 0.37 -11.23
C VAL A 72 -4.60 1.38 -11.17
N ILE A 73 -4.59 2.20 -10.13
CA ILE A 73 -3.46 3.07 -9.80
C ILE A 73 -2.72 2.42 -8.64
N TYR A 74 -1.48 2.00 -8.92
CA TYR A 74 -0.66 1.27 -7.97
C TYR A 74 0.45 2.15 -7.40
N PHE A 75 0.54 2.21 -6.06
CA PHE A 75 1.60 2.88 -5.31
C PHE A 75 2.51 1.82 -4.67
N TYR A 76 3.75 1.76 -5.11
CA TYR A 76 4.72 0.76 -4.65
C TYR A 76 5.21 1.06 -3.22
N PRO A 77 5.71 0.04 -2.48
CA PRO A 77 6.28 0.23 -1.15
C PRO A 77 7.59 1.01 -1.23
N THR A 78 8.22 1.24 -0.07
CA THR A 78 9.54 1.86 -0.01
C THR A 78 10.54 1.12 -0.89
N ALA A 79 11.10 1.84 -1.83
CA ALA A 79 12.12 1.36 -2.76
C ALA A 79 13.43 2.16 -2.64
N TYR A 80 13.37 3.35 -2.05
CA TYR A 80 14.54 4.20 -1.86
C TYR A 80 15.38 3.74 -0.67
N ASN A 81 16.66 3.43 -0.93
CA ASN A 81 17.66 3.14 0.07
C ASN A 81 18.82 4.10 -0.08
N LYS A 82 19.26 4.72 1.01
CA LYS A 82 20.42 5.62 0.99
C LYS A 82 21.67 4.82 0.65
N GLU A 83 22.48 5.33 -0.28
CA GLU A 83 23.76 4.72 -0.62
C GLU A 83 24.84 4.95 0.47
N SER A 84 24.67 6.01 1.27
CA SER A 84 25.56 6.37 2.37
C SER A 84 24.82 7.21 3.42
N VAL A 85 25.41 7.37 4.60
CA VAL A 85 24.90 8.23 5.68
C VAL A 85 24.76 9.70 5.21
N ASP A 86 25.59 10.11 4.27
CA ASP A 86 25.58 11.46 3.73
C ASP A 86 24.60 11.67 2.58
N ALA A 87 24.04 10.61 2.02
CA ALA A 87 23.02 10.71 0.97
C ALA A 87 21.76 11.44 1.48
N PRO A 88 20.98 12.08 0.59
CA PRO A 88 19.71 12.72 0.95
C PRO A 88 18.77 11.75 1.68
N ASP A 89 17.92 12.28 2.56
CA ASP A 89 16.87 11.50 3.20
C ASP A 89 15.66 11.30 2.29
N VAL A 90 15.59 12.10 1.20
CA VAL A 90 14.53 12.06 0.18
C VAL A 90 15.15 11.71 -1.17
N SER A 91 14.57 10.76 -1.89
CA SER A 91 15.01 10.38 -3.24
C SER A 91 14.81 11.52 -4.25
N ASP A 92 15.57 11.48 -5.33
CA ASP A 92 15.15 12.12 -6.58
C ASP A 92 14.09 11.24 -7.26
N ILE A 93 13.28 11.86 -8.15
CA ILE A 93 12.25 11.10 -8.89
C ILE A 93 12.89 10.12 -9.88
N ASP A 94 14.09 10.41 -10.34
CA ASP A 94 14.88 9.61 -11.29
C ASP A 94 15.97 8.76 -10.60
N ASP A 95 15.93 8.64 -9.26
CA ASP A 95 16.88 7.80 -8.51
C ASP A 95 16.85 6.36 -9.04
N ALA A 96 17.97 5.90 -9.59
CA ALA A 96 18.08 4.62 -10.29
C ALA A 96 17.85 3.42 -9.34
N GLY A 97 18.28 3.53 -8.07
CA GLY A 97 18.09 2.49 -7.06
C GLY A 97 16.63 2.36 -6.67
N MET A 98 15.95 3.50 -6.42
CA MET A 98 14.53 3.54 -6.14
C MET A 98 13.71 2.97 -7.31
N ARG A 99 13.99 3.39 -8.55
CA ARG A 99 13.27 2.90 -9.73
C ARG A 99 13.46 1.40 -9.94
N ALA A 100 14.67 0.87 -9.76
CA ALA A 100 14.93 -0.57 -9.85
C ALA A 100 14.20 -1.36 -8.76
N GLY A 101 14.17 -0.84 -7.54
CA GLY A 101 13.41 -1.43 -6.44
C GLY A 101 11.91 -1.41 -6.70
N ALA A 102 11.38 -0.27 -7.16
CA ALA A 102 9.98 -0.11 -7.52
C ALA A 102 9.55 -1.11 -8.61
N GLN A 103 10.37 -1.26 -9.68
CA GLN A 103 10.13 -2.24 -10.75
C GLN A 103 10.03 -3.67 -10.21
N THR A 104 10.95 -4.06 -9.30
CA THR A 104 10.99 -5.41 -8.75
C THR A 104 9.71 -5.76 -7.99
N VAL A 105 9.21 -4.87 -7.15
CA VAL A 105 7.97 -5.13 -6.39
C VAL A 105 6.72 -4.98 -7.24
N PHE A 106 6.74 -4.07 -8.22
CA PHE A 106 5.66 -3.89 -9.17
C PHE A 106 5.37 -5.17 -9.96
N GLU A 107 6.40 -5.86 -10.47
CA GLU A 107 6.27 -7.11 -11.23
C GLU A 107 5.54 -8.22 -10.43
N VAL A 108 5.64 -8.18 -9.11
CA VAL A 108 4.97 -9.14 -8.22
C VAL A 108 3.60 -8.65 -7.79
N GLN A 109 3.53 -7.46 -7.20
CA GLN A 109 2.31 -7.01 -6.53
C GLN A 109 1.26 -6.46 -7.50
N ALA A 110 1.68 -5.68 -8.50
CA ALA A 110 0.75 -5.10 -9.46
C ALA A 110 0.20 -6.16 -10.45
N SER A 111 0.91 -7.28 -10.64
CA SER A 111 0.45 -8.38 -11.50
C SER A 111 -0.87 -9.02 -11.04
N VAL A 112 -1.25 -8.86 -9.75
CA VAL A 112 -2.56 -9.26 -9.25
C VAL A 112 -3.71 -8.63 -10.07
N PHE A 113 -3.51 -7.41 -10.58
CA PHE A 113 -4.53 -6.64 -11.30
C PHE A 113 -4.43 -6.77 -12.82
N ALA A 114 -3.36 -7.36 -13.35
CA ALA A 114 -3.01 -7.30 -14.77
C ALA A 114 -4.03 -7.98 -15.70
N GLU A 115 -4.75 -8.99 -15.23
CA GLU A 115 -5.76 -9.70 -16.05
C GLU A 115 -6.98 -8.81 -16.32
N ASP A 116 -7.40 -8.01 -15.33
CA ASP A 116 -8.69 -7.33 -15.36
C ASP A 116 -8.59 -5.80 -15.49
N CYS A 117 -7.41 -5.21 -15.24
CA CYS A 117 -7.22 -3.75 -15.18
C CYS A 117 -6.10 -3.26 -16.11
N ASN A 118 -6.23 -2.01 -16.58
CA ASN A 118 -5.08 -1.25 -17.06
C ASN A 118 -4.30 -0.74 -15.85
N ILE A 119 -2.98 -0.92 -15.83
CA ILE A 119 -2.17 -0.58 -14.66
C ILE A 119 -1.47 0.76 -14.89
N TYR A 120 -1.71 1.70 -13.99
CA TYR A 120 -1.00 2.97 -13.88
C TYR A 120 -0.17 2.95 -12.59
N ALA A 121 1.09 3.29 -12.67
CA ALA A 121 1.96 3.36 -11.50
C ALA A 121 2.90 4.56 -11.65
N PRO A 122 2.64 5.68 -10.96
CA PRO A 122 3.54 6.82 -10.98
C PRO A 122 4.79 6.51 -10.17
N TYR A 123 5.95 6.99 -10.61
CA TYR A 123 7.07 7.20 -9.71
C TYR A 123 6.72 8.36 -8.77
N TYR A 124 7.18 8.30 -7.54
CA TYR A 124 7.04 9.37 -6.57
C TYR A 124 8.25 9.40 -5.64
N ARG A 125 8.62 10.58 -5.17
CA ARG A 125 9.75 10.75 -4.27
C ARG A 125 9.45 10.10 -2.93
N GLN A 126 10.43 9.37 -2.42
CA GLN A 126 10.30 8.62 -1.17
C GLN A 126 11.28 9.12 -0.13
N VAL A 127 10.90 8.99 1.12
CA VAL A 127 11.81 9.16 2.25
C VAL A 127 12.55 7.85 2.53
N SER A 128 13.82 7.95 2.90
CA SER A 128 14.57 6.77 3.31
C SER A 128 14.02 6.17 4.61
N ALA A 129 14.13 4.85 4.70
CA ALA A 129 13.75 4.11 5.89
C ALA A 129 14.42 4.62 7.16
N GLU A 130 15.73 4.78 7.09
CA GLU A 130 16.54 5.18 8.22
C GLU A 130 16.09 6.54 8.78
N TYR A 131 15.76 7.50 7.92
CA TYR A 131 15.29 8.82 8.36
C TYR A 131 13.88 8.77 8.93
N ALA A 132 12.96 8.08 8.26
CA ALA A 132 11.58 7.99 8.71
C ALA A 132 11.48 7.40 10.14
N LEU A 133 12.34 6.44 10.48
CA LEU A 133 12.41 5.87 11.84
C LEU A 133 12.90 6.87 12.90
N THR A 134 13.53 7.97 12.52
CA THR A 134 13.95 9.03 13.47
C THR A 134 12.88 10.08 13.74
N LEU A 135 11.79 10.07 12.95
CA LEU A 135 10.73 11.06 13.07
C LEU A 135 9.83 10.76 14.28
N SER A 136 9.38 11.81 14.95
CA SER A 136 8.30 11.69 15.93
C SER A 136 6.99 11.32 15.21
N GLU A 137 6.02 10.81 15.94
CA GLU A 137 4.68 10.50 15.42
C GLU A 137 4.03 11.72 14.73
N GLN A 138 4.15 12.89 15.34
CA GLN A 138 3.62 14.12 14.76
C GLN A 138 4.35 14.48 13.46
N ASP A 139 5.68 14.41 13.44
CA ASP A 139 6.48 14.71 12.25
C ASP A 139 6.18 13.71 11.12
N THR A 140 6.03 12.44 11.45
CA THR A 140 5.68 11.41 10.49
C THR A 140 4.31 11.70 9.85
N THR A 141 3.31 12.03 10.66
CA THR A 141 1.96 12.35 10.16
C THR A 141 1.99 13.58 9.23
N GLU A 142 2.70 14.63 9.63
CA GLU A 142 2.84 15.87 8.84
C GLU A 142 3.61 15.60 7.54
N PHE A 143 4.70 14.83 7.62
CA PHE A 143 5.51 14.43 6.47
C PHE A 143 4.70 13.65 5.45
N LEU A 144 3.96 12.63 5.89
CA LEU A 144 3.15 11.78 5.02
C LEU A 144 2.01 12.54 4.35
N ARG A 145 1.32 13.39 5.12
CA ARG A 145 0.28 14.25 4.55
C ARG A 145 0.85 15.15 3.46
N TYR A 146 1.98 15.77 3.71
CA TYR A 146 2.63 16.63 2.74
C TYR A 146 3.12 15.85 1.52
N SER A 147 3.83 14.74 1.71
CA SER A 147 4.33 13.93 0.60
C SER A 147 3.22 13.36 -0.29
N ALA A 148 2.10 12.92 0.30
CA ALA A 148 0.94 12.47 -0.46
C ALA A 148 0.26 13.60 -1.24
N SER A 149 0.27 14.83 -0.72
CA SER A 149 -0.30 16.01 -1.39
C SER A 149 0.58 16.56 -2.52
N GLN A 150 1.80 16.06 -2.67
CA GLN A 150 2.71 16.47 -3.75
C GLN A 150 2.65 15.49 -4.94
N ASP A 151 3.64 14.63 -5.08
CA ASP A 151 3.76 13.75 -6.25
C ASP A 151 2.54 12.84 -6.48
N PRO A 152 2.00 12.09 -5.46
CA PRO A 152 0.86 11.23 -5.66
C PRO A 152 -0.41 11.97 -6.08
N SER A 153 -0.69 13.14 -5.51
CA SER A 153 -1.85 13.94 -5.90
C SER A 153 -1.69 14.52 -7.29
N SER A 154 -0.48 15.02 -7.65
CA SER A 154 -0.19 15.52 -9.00
C SER A 154 -0.31 14.43 -10.07
N ALA A 155 0.12 13.20 -9.72
CA ALA A 155 -0.08 12.05 -10.60
C ALA A 155 -1.56 11.71 -10.80
N LEU A 156 -2.37 11.78 -9.74
CA LEU A 156 -3.81 11.58 -9.83
C LEU A 156 -4.50 12.67 -10.65
N ASP A 157 -4.08 13.95 -10.51
CA ASP A 157 -4.61 15.03 -11.34
C ASP A 157 -4.38 14.72 -12.82
N TYR A 158 -3.14 14.41 -13.19
CA TYR A 158 -2.82 14.05 -14.59
C TYR A 158 -3.61 12.80 -15.05
N TYR A 159 -3.67 11.77 -14.22
CA TYR A 159 -4.39 10.54 -14.53
C TYR A 159 -5.88 10.81 -14.79
N PHE A 160 -6.56 11.55 -13.91
CA PHE A 160 -7.99 11.82 -14.08
C PHE A 160 -8.30 12.76 -15.23
N GLU A 161 -7.42 13.72 -15.50
CA GLU A 161 -7.62 14.69 -16.58
C GLU A 161 -7.30 14.11 -17.96
N HIS A 162 -6.31 13.21 -18.08
CA HIS A 162 -5.77 12.82 -19.36
C HIS A 162 -5.84 11.32 -19.68
N CYS A 163 -5.94 10.43 -18.68
CA CYS A 163 -5.83 8.99 -18.88
C CYS A 163 -7.13 8.23 -18.58
N ASN A 164 -7.82 8.55 -17.50
CA ASN A 164 -8.93 7.76 -16.97
C ASN A 164 -10.13 7.65 -17.90
N ASN A 165 -10.43 8.71 -18.67
CA ASN A 165 -11.62 8.77 -19.59
C ASN A 165 -12.94 8.37 -18.89
N GLY A 166 -13.05 8.63 -17.60
CA GLY A 166 -14.26 8.36 -16.84
C GLY A 166 -14.46 6.91 -16.40
N LYS A 167 -13.50 6.02 -16.59
CA LYS A 167 -13.55 4.62 -16.18
C LYS A 167 -13.63 4.47 -14.65
N PRO A 168 -14.24 3.39 -14.14
CA PRO A 168 -14.07 2.98 -12.77
C PRO A 168 -12.60 2.59 -12.50
N PHE A 169 -12.18 2.72 -11.25
CA PHE A 169 -10.79 2.45 -10.90
C PHE A 169 -10.63 1.80 -9.52
N ILE A 170 -9.45 1.24 -9.31
CA ILE A 170 -8.97 0.66 -8.07
C ILE A 170 -7.74 1.46 -7.63
N LEU A 171 -7.61 1.77 -6.34
CA LEU A 171 -6.34 2.16 -5.75
C LEU A 171 -5.71 0.91 -5.14
N ALA A 172 -4.42 0.70 -5.36
CA ALA A 172 -3.71 -0.43 -4.79
C ALA A 172 -2.32 -0.03 -4.31
N GLY A 173 -1.89 -0.55 -3.19
CA GLY A 173 -0.56 -0.29 -2.68
C GLY A 173 -0.13 -1.30 -1.64
N HIS A 174 1.14 -1.16 -1.23
CA HIS A 174 1.71 -1.94 -0.15
C HIS A 174 2.57 -1.04 0.73
N SER A 175 2.56 -1.28 2.04
CA SER A 175 3.45 -0.57 2.99
C SER A 175 3.34 0.96 2.83
N GLN A 176 4.41 1.68 2.48
CA GLN A 176 4.39 3.13 2.23
C GLN A 176 3.37 3.52 1.16
N GLY A 177 3.23 2.74 0.08
CA GLY A 177 2.20 2.98 -0.93
C GLY A 177 0.78 2.92 -0.36
N SER A 178 0.51 1.97 0.53
CA SER A 178 -0.76 1.88 1.28
C SER A 178 -0.97 3.07 2.21
N GLN A 179 0.08 3.51 2.88
CA GLN A 179 0.03 4.69 3.74
C GLN A 179 -0.29 5.96 2.93
N ILE A 180 0.30 6.13 1.75
CA ILE A 180 -0.05 7.21 0.82
C ILE A 180 -1.53 7.13 0.43
N ILE A 181 -2.03 5.94 0.10
CA ILE A 181 -3.45 5.76 -0.24
C ILE A 181 -4.36 6.21 0.91
N THR A 182 -4.03 5.94 2.18
CA THR A 182 -4.86 6.44 3.30
C THR A 182 -4.90 7.96 3.35
N GLN A 183 -3.81 8.66 3.05
CA GLN A 183 -3.78 10.12 2.96
C GLN A 183 -4.57 10.64 1.75
N LEU A 184 -4.44 9.98 0.59
CA LEU A 184 -5.22 10.32 -0.60
C LEU A 184 -6.73 10.14 -0.37
N LEU A 185 -7.14 9.08 0.32
CA LEU A 185 -8.55 8.82 0.62
C LEU A 185 -9.16 9.86 1.57
N SER A 186 -8.42 10.27 2.62
CA SER A 186 -8.88 11.24 3.60
C SER A 186 -8.76 12.71 3.14
N GLY A 187 -7.87 12.99 2.19
CA GLY A 187 -7.62 14.31 1.60
C GLY A 187 -8.16 14.41 0.18
N TYR A 188 -7.35 14.05 -0.81
CA TYR A 188 -7.62 14.22 -2.24
C TYR A 188 -8.99 13.69 -2.67
N MET A 189 -9.34 12.45 -2.30
CA MET A 189 -10.63 11.86 -2.69
C MET A 189 -11.83 12.51 -2.00
N LYS A 190 -11.63 13.05 -0.79
CA LYS A 190 -12.65 13.83 -0.09
C LYS A 190 -12.93 15.17 -0.80
N GLU A 191 -11.89 15.79 -1.35
CA GLU A 191 -11.98 17.04 -2.11
C GLU A 191 -12.51 16.80 -3.55
N HIS A 192 -12.36 15.57 -4.07
CA HIS A 192 -12.80 15.17 -5.41
C HIS A 192 -13.87 14.06 -5.37
N PRO A 193 -15.06 14.32 -4.81
CA PRO A 193 -16.10 13.29 -4.65
C PRO A 193 -16.60 12.70 -5.97
N GLN A 194 -16.41 13.40 -7.09
CA GLN A 194 -16.71 12.90 -8.44
C GLN A 194 -15.78 11.74 -8.84
N TYR A 195 -14.51 11.73 -8.40
CA TYR A 195 -13.58 10.63 -8.62
C TYR A 195 -13.86 9.52 -7.62
N TYR A 196 -14.00 9.85 -6.33
CA TYR A 196 -14.26 8.86 -5.29
C TYR A 196 -15.46 7.94 -5.62
N LYS A 197 -16.53 8.49 -6.18
CA LYS A 197 -17.73 7.72 -6.60
C LYS A 197 -17.45 6.64 -7.64
N LYS A 198 -16.34 6.72 -8.37
CA LYS A 198 -15.91 5.74 -9.39
C LYS A 198 -14.93 4.71 -8.85
N MET A 199 -14.48 4.87 -7.62
CA MET A 199 -13.57 3.92 -6.99
C MET A 199 -14.30 2.62 -6.66
N ILE A 200 -13.82 1.51 -7.21
CA ILE A 200 -14.32 0.16 -6.92
C ILE A 200 -13.84 -0.28 -5.54
N ALA A 201 -12.55 -0.12 -5.27
CA ALA A 201 -11.94 -0.49 -4.00
C ALA A 201 -10.58 0.20 -3.84
N ALA A 202 -10.11 0.29 -2.58
CA ALA A 202 -8.75 0.63 -2.25
C ALA A 202 -8.11 -0.55 -1.50
N TYR A 203 -7.13 -1.20 -2.12
CA TYR A 203 -6.33 -2.26 -1.52
C TYR A 203 -5.17 -1.63 -0.75
N VAL A 204 -5.38 -1.43 0.55
CA VAL A 204 -4.41 -0.85 1.50
C VAL A 204 -3.75 -1.99 2.24
N ILE A 205 -2.85 -2.71 1.57
CA ILE A 205 -2.25 -3.94 2.08
C ILE A 205 -0.89 -3.64 2.73
N GLY A 206 -0.58 -4.34 3.82
CA GLY A 206 0.67 -4.16 4.55
C GLY A 206 0.77 -2.81 5.30
N TYR A 207 -0.37 -2.20 5.61
CA TYR A 207 -0.48 -1.01 6.46
C TYR A 207 -1.85 -0.97 7.14
N SER A 208 -1.89 -0.55 8.41
CA SER A 208 -3.13 -0.57 9.19
C SER A 208 -4.10 0.53 8.79
N VAL A 209 -5.34 0.15 8.53
CA VAL A 209 -6.51 1.03 8.61
C VAL A 209 -7.14 0.84 9.99
N THR A 210 -7.42 1.93 10.72
CA THR A 210 -7.96 1.84 12.08
C THR A 210 -9.44 2.23 12.14
N GLY A 211 -10.14 1.72 13.15
CA GLY A 211 -11.51 2.15 13.42
C GLY A 211 -11.61 3.66 13.68
N LYS A 212 -10.58 4.26 14.30
CA LYS A 212 -10.48 5.71 14.51
C LYS A 212 -10.38 6.45 13.18
N TYR A 213 -9.49 6.02 12.27
CA TYR A 213 -9.36 6.62 10.93
C TYR A 213 -10.68 6.61 10.17
N LEU A 214 -11.44 5.50 10.22
CA LEU A 214 -12.75 5.42 9.59
C LEU A 214 -13.78 6.35 10.25
N ALA A 215 -13.78 6.46 11.58
CA ALA A 215 -14.68 7.36 12.31
C ALA A 215 -14.40 8.84 12.00
N GLU A 216 -13.15 9.22 11.79
CA GLU A 216 -12.73 10.57 11.39
C GLU A 216 -13.01 10.89 9.92
N ASN A 217 -13.21 9.84 9.10
CA ASN A 217 -13.47 9.95 7.66
C ASN A 217 -14.78 9.23 7.27
N PRO A 218 -15.97 9.72 7.69
CA PRO A 218 -17.24 9.00 7.57
C PRO A 218 -17.71 8.75 6.13
N HIS A 219 -17.05 9.33 5.13
CA HIS A 219 -17.28 9.03 3.71
C HIS A 219 -16.59 7.73 3.27
N LEU A 220 -15.64 7.20 4.06
CA LEU A 220 -14.90 5.98 3.78
C LEU A 220 -15.60 4.78 4.43
N HIS A 221 -15.61 3.67 3.72
CA HIS A 221 -16.20 2.42 4.18
C HIS A 221 -15.16 1.29 4.09
N PHE A 222 -15.14 0.42 5.09
CA PHE A 222 -14.32 -0.78 5.07
C PHE A 222 -15.12 -1.94 4.49
N ALA A 223 -14.47 -2.85 3.74
CA ALA A 223 -15.13 -4.01 3.15
C ALA A 223 -15.64 -4.97 4.24
N GLU A 224 -16.86 -5.44 4.11
CA GLU A 224 -17.49 -6.46 4.95
C GLU A 224 -17.56 -7.81 4.24
N ARG A 225 -17.49 -7.82 2.89
CA ARG A 225 -17.64 -9.00 2.05
C ARG A 225 -16.78 -8.90 0.79
N ALA A 226 -16.70 -10.02 0.06
CA ALA A 226 -15.93 -10.14 -1.18
C ALA A 226 -16.41 -9.21 -2.31
N ASP A 227 -17.71 -8.88 -2.33
CA ASP A 227 -18.40 -8.19 -3.44
C ASP A 227 -18.77 -6.73 -3.13
N ASP A 228 -18.37 -6.20 -1.98
CA ASP A 228 -18.58 -4.78 -1.67
C ASP A 228 -17.77 -3.89 -2.61
N ILE A 229 -18.33 -2.74 -3.00
CA ILE A 229 -17.64 -1.72 -3.81
C ILE A 229 -17.68 -0.34 -3.14
N GLY A 230 -16.73 0.52 -3.52
CA GLY A 230 -16.51 1.81 -2.87
C GLY A 230 -15.89 1.67 -1.47
N VAL A 231 -15.06 0.65 -1.25
CA VAL A 231 -14.58 0.22 0.05
C VAL A 231 -13.06 0.15 0.14
N ILE A 232 -12.56 0.14 1.37
CA ILE A 232 -11.16 -0.14 1.71
C ILE A 232 -11.03 -1.62 2.09
N ILE A 233 -9.97 -2.25 1.60
CA ILE A 233 -9.51 -3.59 1.95
C ILE A 233 -8.16 -3.43 2.60
N SER A 234 -7.98 -3.98 3.80
CA SER A 234 -6.69 -3.91 4.49
C SER A 234 -6.45 -5.18 5.31
N TYR A 235 -5.21 -5.58 5.35
CA TYR A 235 -4.66 -6.57 6.27
C TYR A 235 -3.12 -6.47 6.31
N ASN A 236 -2.54 -6.97 7.39
CA ASN A 236 -1.13 -7.28 7.55
C ASN A 236 -1.04 -8.75 7.91
N THR A 237 -0.04 -9.47 7.41
CA THR A 237 0.12 -10.91 7.69
C THR A 237 1.25 -11.18 8.66
N GLU A 238 0.95 -11.94 9.71
CA GLU A 238 1.90 -12.36 10.73
C GLU A 238 1.80 -13.87 10.98
N GLY A 239 2.92 -14.48 11.41
CA GLY A 239 2.87 -15.81 12.00
C GLY A 239 2.49 -15.77 13.48
N PRO A 240 2.11 -16.93 14.09
CA PRO A 240 1.70 -17.00 15.50
C PRO A 240 2.77 -16.50 16.48
N GLY A 241 4.06 -16.57 16.13
CA GLY A 241 5.17 -16.11 16.97
C GLY A 241 5.29 -14.59 17.08
N ASN A 242 4.51 -13.84 16.27
CA ASN A 242 4.45 -12.38 16.36
C ASN A 242 3.43 -11.87 17.40
N ASN A 243 2.65 -12.75 18.00
CA ASN A 243 1.67 -12.35 19.02
C ASN A 243 2.35 -11.57 20.17
N GLY A 244 1.80 -10.38 20.47
CA GLY A 244 2.34 -9.47 21.49
C GLY A 244 3.69 -8.83 21.15
N LYS A 245 4.21 -9.01 19.94
CA LYS A 245 5.42 -8.33 19.46
C LYS A 245 5.09 -7.00 18.81
N HIS A 246 6.08 -6.09 18.86
CA HIS A 246 6.01 -4.86 18.09
C HIS A 246 5.99 -5.16 16.59
N ASN A 247 5.16 -4.44 15.85
CA ASN A 247 5.18 -4.42 14.39
C ASN A 247 4.85 -3.01 13.92
N ALA A 248 5.78 -2.38 13.25
CA ALA A 248 5.71 -0.99 12.85
C ALA A 248 4.55 -0.63 11.92
N VAL A 249 4.01 -1.60 11.18
CA VAL A 249 2.87 -1.40 10.27
C VAL A 249 1.53 -1.82 10.88
N VAL A 250 1.56 -2.35 12.12
CA VAL A 250 0.38 -2.76 12.87
C VAL A 250 0.09 -1.76 13.97
N THR A 251 -0.98 -1.01 13.80
CA THR A 251 -1.39 0.08 14.70
C THR A 251 -2.54 -0.38 15.60
N GLU A 252 -2.56 0.07 16.84
CA GLU A 252 -3.67 -0.18 17.77
C GLU A 252 -5.02 0.24 17.17
N GLY A 253 -6.02 -0.62 17.28
CA GLY A 253 -7.34 -0.42 16.70
C GLY A 253 -7.41 -0.68 15.20
N ALA A 254 -6.39 -1.35 14.63
CA ALA A 254 -6.43 -1.81 13.25
C ALA A 254 -7.63 -2.70 12.98
N VAL A 255 -8.18 -2.57 11.77
CA VAL A 255 -9.25 -3.43 11.25
C VAL A 255 -8.75 -4.17 10.01
N SER A 256 -9.12 -5.43 9.90
CA SER A 256 -8.70 -6.28 8.79
C SER A 256 -9.85 -7.09 8.23
N ILE A 257 -9.66 -7.58 7.01
CA ILE A 257 -10.52 -8.58 6.37
C ILE A 257 -9.67 -9.80 5.99
N ASN A 258 -10.19 -10.99 6.18
CA ASN A 258 -9.49 -12.22 5.82
C ASN A 258 -9.40 -12.35 4.29
N PRO A 259 -8.21 -12.46 3.69
CA PRO A 259 -8.04 -12.48 2.23
C PRO A 259 -8.46 -13.77 1.55
N LEU A 260 -8.78 -14.83 2.31
CA LEU A 260 -9.26 -16.10 1.78
C LEU A 260 -10.79 -16.16 1.73
N ASN A 261 -11.45 -15.93 2.87
CA ASN A 261 -12.92 -16.06 2.99
C ASN A 261 -13.67 -14.72 2.96
N TRP A 262 -12.97 -13.61 2.94
CA TRP A 262 -13.50 -12.23 2.88
C TRP A 262 -14.47 -11.88 4.02
N LYS A 263 -14.19 -12.43 5.23
CA LYS A 263 -14.91 -12.14 6.46
C LYS A 263 -14.07 -11.29 7.40
N ARG A 264 -14.76 -10.60 8.31
CA ARG A 264 -14.15 -9.76 9.36
C ARG A 264 -14.27 -10.36 10.75
N ASP A 265 -14.58 -11.62 10.85
CA ASP A 265 -14.65 -12.38 12.10
C ASP A 265 -13.46 -13.36 12.22
N THR A 266 -13.41 -14.09 13.31
CA THR A 266 -12.36 -15.08 13.60
C THR A 266 -12.56 -16.40 12.86
N THR A 267 -13.42 -16.46 11.83
CA THR A 267 -13.59 -17.69 11.03
C THR A 267 -12.28 -18.07 10.38
N TYR A 268 -11.75 -19.23 10.73
CA TYR A 268 -10.56 -19.79 10.13
C TYR A 268 -10.81 -20.14 8.66
N ALA A 269 -9.87 -19.78 7.80
CA ALA A 269 -9.81 -20.20 6.41
C ALA A 269 -8.55 -21.05 6.20
N GLY A 270 -8.73 -22.30 5.85
CA GLY A 270 -7.63 -23.26 5.69
C GLY A 270 -6.96 -23.15 4.32
N VAL A 271 -5.85 -23.87 4.15
CA VAL A 271 -5.08 -23.88 2.89
C VAL A 271 -5.91 -24.31 1.68
N LEU A 272 -6.96 -25.08 1.86
CA LEU A 272 -7.85 -25.46 0.76
C LEU A 272 -8.72 -24.31 0.22
N GLU A 273 -8.82 -23.20 0.95
CA GLU A 273 -9.48 -21.98 0.50
C GLU A 273 -8.51 -21.03 -0.21
N ASN A 274 -7.21 -21.33 -0.14
CA ASN A 274 -6.18 -20.57 -0.85
C ASN A 274 -6.05 -21.05 -2.28
N LEU A 275 -6.43 -20.20 -3.23
CA LEU A 275 -6.47 -20.51 -4.66
C LEU A 275 -5.08 -20.57 -5.30
N GLY A 276 -4.06 -20.07 -4.64
CA GLY A 276 -2.67 -20.09 -5.08
C GLY A 276 -1.85 -18.99 -4.44
N SER A 277 -0.62 -19.33 -4.08
CA SER A 277 0.37 -18.45 -3.48
C SER A 277 1.58 -18.29 -4.40
N LEU A 278 2.38 -17.25 -4.20
CA LEU A 278 3.68 -17.14 -4.83
C LEU A 278 4.75 -17.77 -3.93
N ASN A 279 5.60 -18.60 -4.51
CA ASN A 279 6.80 -19.10 -3.82
C ASN A 279 7.88 -18.00 -3.74
N THR A 280 9.01 -18.32 -3.12
CA THR A 280 10.12 -17.37 -2.95
C THR A 280 10.79 -16.96 -4.27
N GLU A 281 10.57 -17.71 -5.35
CA GLU A 281 11.02 -17.39 -6.71
C GLU A 281 10.01 -16.50 -7.45
N GLY A 282 8.85 -16.19 -6.87
CA GLY A 282 7.77 -15.43 -7.49
C GLY A 282 6.90 -16.25 -8.45
N GLU A 283 6.98 -17.58 -8.38
CA GLU A 283 6.18 -18.48 -9.21
C GLU A 283 4.86 -18.83 -8.51
N LEU A 284 3.77 -18.85 -9.25
CA LEU A 284 2.47 -19.27 -8.75
C LEU A 284 2.48 -20.78 -8.49
N VAL A 285 2.17 -21.15 -7.25
CA VAL A 285 2.10 -22.53 -6.78
C VAL A 285 0.74 -22.80 -6.12
N GLU A 286 0.46 -24.06 -5.79
CA GLU A 286 -0.70 -24.42 -4.97
C GLU A 286 -0.68 -23.61 -3.66
N GLY A 287 -1.85 -23.12 -3.23
CA GLY A 287 -1.97 -22.32 -2.02
C GLY A 287 -1.50 -23.08 -0.78
N PHE A 288 -0.62 -22.45 -0.01
CA PHE A 288 -0.03 -23.05 1.20
C PHE A 288 -0.28 -22.22 2.46
N ALA A 289 -0.78 -21.00 2.31
CA ALA A 289 -1.04 -20.09 3.42
C ALA A 289 -2.50 -20.22 3.87
N ASP A 290 -2.71 -20.44 5.17
CA ASP A 290 -4.00 -20.28 5.84
C ASP A 290 -4.21 -18.83 6.28
N ALA A 291 -5.39 -18.49 6.80
CA ALA A 291 -5.68 -17.18 7.33
C ALA A 291 -6.73 -17.21 8.43
N GLN A 292 -6.43 -16.59 9.56
CA GLN A 292 -7.38 -16.31 10.62
C GLN A 292 -7.17 -14.89 11.15
N LEU A 293 -8.25 -14.13 11.38
CA LEU A 293 -8.10 -12.80 11.96
C LEU A 293 -7.81 -12.89 13.47
N ASP A 294 -6.79 -12.17 13.91
CA ASP A 294 -6.65 -11.70 15.28
C ASP A 294 -7.31 -10.32 15.37
N LEU A 295 -8.51 -10.27 15.96
CA LEU A 295 -9.30 -9.04 16.03
C LEU A 295 -8.75 -8.03 17.05
N GLU A 296 -7.96 -8.47 18.02
CA GLU A 296 -7.34 -7.59 18.99
C GLU A 296 -6.19 -6.82 18.35
N ARG A 297 -5.37 -7.49 17.57
CA ARG A 297 -4.26 -6.90 16.83
C ARG A 297 -4.68 -6.30 15.49
N GLY A 298 -5.82 -6.73 14.92
CA GLY A 298 -6.25 -6.33 13.58
C GLY A 298 -5.32 -6.83 12.48
N VAL A 299 -4.87 -8.09 12.56
CA VAL A 299 -3.98 -8.74 11.59
C VAL A 299 -4.54 -10.07 11.11
N VAL A 300 -4.01 -10.56 10.01
CA VAL A 300 -4.17 -11.95 9.55
C VAL A 300 -3.03 -12.78 10.13
N VAL A 301 -3.38 -13.82 10.90
CA VAL A 301 -2.44 -14.83 11.36
C VAL A 301 -2.39 -15.96 10.33
N CYS A 302 -1.22 -16.19 9.76
CA CYS A 302 -0.91 -17.34 8.91
C CYS A 302 -0.03 -18.32 9.68
N SER A 303 -0.56 -19.52 9.92
CA SER A 303 0.13 -20.54 10.72
C SER A 303 0.85 -21.61 9.89
N THR A 304 0.58 -21.67 8.59
CA THR A 304 1.07 -22.73 7.70
C THR A 304 2.24 -22.31 6.82
N ALA A 305 2.48 -21.00 6.64
CA ALA A 305 3.65 -20.53 5.89
C ALA A 305 4.96 -20.84 6.65
N ASP A 306 5.96 -21.34 5.93
CA ASP A 306 7.28 -21.59 6.50
C ASP A 306 7.99 -20.27 6.84
N LYS A 307 8.06 -19.95 8.13
CA LYS A 307 8.69 -18.72 8.60
C LYS A 307 10.16 -18.58 8.20
N SER A 308 10.86 -19.68 7.98
CA SER A 308 12.26 -19.63 7.56
C SER A 308 12.41 -19.10 6.12
N LEU A 309 11.35 -19.11 5.34
CA LEU A 309 11.29 -18.66 3.95
C LEU A 309 10.56 -17.32 3.79
N TYR A 310 9.50 -17.10 4.58
CA TYR A 310 8.57 -16.00 4.37
C TYR A 310 8.60 -14.91 5.44
N ALA A 311 9.19 -15.17 6.63
CA ALA A 311 9.35 -14.11 7.62
C ALA A 311 10.38 -13.07 7.14
N ILE A 312 10.23 -11.86 7.67
CA ILE A 312 11.19 -10.79 7.42
C ILE A 312 12.60 -11.22 7.88
N PRO A 313 13.66 -10.63 7.30
CA PRO A 313 15.02 -10.92 7.74
C PRO A 313 15.25 -10.54 9.21
N ALA A 314 16.13 -11.29 9.89
CA ALA A 314 16.48 -11.09 11.30
C ALA A 314 16.89 -9.65 11.64
N LEU A 315 17.50 -8.92 10.70
CA LEU A 315 17.89 -7.52 10.90
C LEU A 315 16.71 -6.56 11.02
N ALA A 316 15.50 -6.97 10.64
CA ALA A 316 14.27 -6.18 10.71
C ALA A 316 13.29 -6.67 11.80
N GLU A 317 13.64 -7.70 12.57
CA GLU A 317 12.79 -8.25 13.63
C GLU A 317 12.43 -7.24 14.72
N ASP A 318 13.34 -6.33 15.05
CA ASP A 318 13.07 -5.27 16.04
C ASP A 318 11.95 -4.31 15.60
N LEU A 319 11.73 -4.20 14.29
CA LEU A 319 10.71 -3.31 13.71
C LEU A 319 9.39 -4.04 13.46
N PHE A 320 9.42 -5.28 13.00
CA PHE A 320 8.23 -5.98 12.52
C PHE A 320 7.88 -7.23 13.35
N GLY A 321 8.74 -7.62 14.30
CA GLY A 321 8.65 -8.88 15.02
C GLY A 321 9.20 -10.07 14.20
N PRO A 322 9.46 -11.21 14.86
CA PRO A 322 10.21 -12.33 14.27
C PRO A 322 9.42 -13.17 13.25
N GLU A 323 8.12 -13.04 13.21
CA GLU A 323 7.26 -13.77 12.27
C GLU A 323 6.30 -12.81 11.52
N SER A 324 6.77 -11.63 11.17
CA SER A 324 6.07 -10.77 10.22
C SER A 324 6.28 -11.29 8.81
N TYR A 325 5.19 -11.43 8.06
CA TYR A 325 5.21 -11.81 6.65
C TYR A 325 4.97 -10.60 5.73
N HIS A 326 5.27 -9.42 6.22
CA HIS A 326 5.02 -8.14 5.55
C HIS A 326 5.45 -8.09 4.08
N GLY A 327 6.64 -8.62 3.75
CA GLY A 327 7.10 -8.68 2.36
C GLY A 327 6.27 -9.59 1.44
N HIS A 328 5.44 -10.45 2.01
CA HIS A 328 4.69 -11.49 1.30
C HIS A 328 3.17 -11.34 1.42
N ASP A 329 2.67 -10.22 1.95
CA ASP A 329 1.23 -9.97 2.09
C ASP A 329 0.44 -10.21 0.78
N TYR A 330 0.97 -9.78 -0.36
CA TYR A 330 0.38 -10.08 -1.68
C TYR A 330 0.61 -11.52 -2.11
N GLY A 331 1.83 -12.02 -1.94
CA GLY A 331 2.25 -13.32 -2.46
C GLY A 331 1.54 -14.50 -1.79
N LEU A 332 1.32 -14.45 -0.48
CA LEU A 332 0.67 -15.52 0.27
C LEU A 332 -0.78 -15.78 -0.19
N TYR A 333 -1.48 -14.75 -0.66
CA TYR A 333 -2.90 -14.80 -1.05
C TYR A 333 -3.14 -14.37 -2.49
N TYR A 334 -2.14 -14.56 -3.35
CA TYR A 334 -2.08 -13.99 -4.69
C TYR A 334 -3.30 -14.27 -5.55
N ALA A 335 -3.65 -15.54 -5.74
CA ALA A 335 -4.79 -15.91 -6.59
C ALA A 335 -6.15 -15.55 -5.96
N ASN A 336 -6.24 -15.50 -4.62
CA ASN A 336 -7.45 -15.02 -3.94
C ASN A 336 -7.65 -13.51 -4.15
N LEU A 337 -6.57 -12.72 -4.19
CA LEU A 337 -6.65 -11.30 -4.52
C LEU A 337 -7.08 -11.10 -5.98
N GLN A 338 -6.55 -11.88 -6.93
CA GLN A 338 -6.98 -11.84 -8.33
C GLN A 338 -8.48 -12.12 -8.47
N GLU A 339 -8.97 -13.19 -7.83
CA GLU A 339 -10.41 -13.53 -7.90
C GLU A 339 -11.27 -12.47 -7.19
N ASN A 340 -10.76 -11.83 -6.14
CA ASN A 340 -11.47 -10.73 -5.49
C ASN A 340 -11.59 -9.49 -6.38
N VAL A 341 -10.55 -9.13 -7.12
CA VAL A 341 -10.59 -8.04 -8.12
C VAL A 341 -11.71 -8.31 -9.13
N LYS A 342 -11.74 -9.52 -9.71
CA LYS A 342 -12.81 -9.95 -10.65
C LYS A 342 -14.20 -9.88 -10.03
N THR A 343 -14.33 -10.32 -8.77
CA THR A 343 -15.61 -10.32 -8.05
C THR A 343 -16.14 -8.91 -7.85
N ARG A 344 -15.29 -7.94 -7.46
CA ARG A 344 -15.70 -6.54 -7.27
C ARG A 344 -16.03 -5.85 -8.58
N ILE A 345 -15.29 -6.14 -9.65
CA ILE A 345 -15.60 -5.63 -11.00
C ILE A 345 -16.97 -6.15 -11.46
N ARG A 346 -17.25 -7.46 -11.30
CA ARG A 346 -18.58 -8.03 -11.60
C ARG A 346 -19.69 -7.40 -10.76
N ALA A 347 -19.45 -7.13 -9.47
CA ALA A 347 -20.41 -6.48 -8.61
C ALA A 347 -20.75 -5.05 -9.08
N LEU A 348 -19.79 -4.31 -9.61
CA LEU A 348 -20.02 -3.01 -10.21
C LEU A 348 -20.92 -3.13 -11.45
N ILE A 349 -20.60 -4.04 -12.39
CA ILE A 349 -21.38 -4.25 -13.62
C ILE A 349 -22.83 -4.59 -13.28
N ASN A 350 -23.06 -5.51 -12.36
CA ASN A 350 -24.41 -5.92 -11.95
C ASN A 350 -25.23 -4.80 -11.31
N ARG A 351 -24.57 -3.77 -10.71
CA ARG A 351 -25.26 -2.61 -10.14
C ARG A 351 -25.64 -1.57 -11.20
N THR A 352 -24.90 -1.49 -12.29
CA THR A 352 -25.18 -0.56 -13.39
C THR A 352 -26.29 -1.06 -14.30
N ASP A 353 -26.53 -2.38 -14.33
CA ASP A 353 -27.56 -3.03 -15.14
C ASP A 353 -28.91 -3.18 -14.41
N ALA A 354 -28.98 -2.86 -13.11
CA ALA A 354 -30.19 -2.95 -12.27
C ALA A 354 -30.86 -1.59 -12.08
#